data_6f6fb93bc8ca132bc81a4b6ed4193766
#
_entry.id   6f6fb93bc8ca132bc81a4b6ed4193766
#
_cell.length_a   1.000
_cell.length_b   1.000
_cell.length_c   1.000
_cell.angle_alpha   90.00
_cell.angle_beta   90.00
_cell.angle_gamma   90.00
#
_symmetry.space_group_name_H-M   'P 1'
#
loop_
_entity.id
_entity.type
_entity.pdbx_description
1 polymer ?
#
loop_
_entity_poly.entity_id
_entity_poly.type
_entity_poly.pdbx_seq_one_letter_code
_entity_poly.pdbx_strand_id
1 'polypeptide(L)'
;MIRDEIRDSIIAEGGKEFLSCGFEKASLKNICKGANITTGAFYRRFKSKKELFEEIVSPTVKAMEEMIKENSGKSGLIEKILHNSLDYATLSKFYDDCHNLRLLLNCSDGTKYIDYPHMISQELTKATKNYIINLKGKSLIPDKELHMFMSAYVSALFEAVVHSYTEDEIKNFLDSINNFFNWEGILKLNKMEEKWNLY
;
A
#
# COMPACT_ATOMS: atom_id res chain seq x y z
N MET A 1 -12.57 -3.53 -27.63
CA MET A 1 -13.49 -3.63 -26.48
C MET A 1 -14.21 -2.31 -26.36
N ILE A 2 -15.54 -2.25 -26.54
CA ILE A 2 -16.31 -1.02 -26.42
C ILE A 2 -16.24 -0.57 -24.96
N ARG A 3 -15.76 0.65 -24.72
CA ARG A 3 -15.68 1.26 -23.41
C ARG A 3 -17.09 1.48 -22.86
N ASP A 4 -17.41 0.99 -21.66
CA ASP A 4 -18.69 1.29 -21.01
C ASP A 4 -18.59 2.65 -20.29
N GLU A 5 -18.85 3.72 -21.02
CA GLU A 5 -18.76 5.11 -20.54
C GLU A 5 -19.62 5.35 -19.28
N ILE A 6 -20.74 4.64 -19.16
CA ILE A 6 -21.60 4.75 -17.97
C ILE A 6 -20.91 4.11 -16.77
N ARG A 7 -20.24 2.96 -16.96
CA ARG A 7 -19.48 2.29 -15.88
C ARG A 7 -18.32 3.17 -15.42
N ASP A 8 -17.57 3.75 -16.35
CA ASP A 8 -16.46 4.65 -16.06
C ASP A 8 -16.95 5.89 -15.28
N SER A 9 -18.10 6.46 -15.67
CA SER A 9 -18.72 7.58 -14.95
C SER A 9 -19.15 7.21 -13.52
N ILE A 10 -19.70 6.01 -13.31
CA ILE A 10 -20.04 5.52 -11.96
C ILE A 10 -18.80 5.38 -11.10
N ILE A 11 -17.71 4.82 -11.65
CA ILE A 11 -16.42 4.65 -10.96
C ILE A 11 -15.87 6.03 -10.54
N ALA A 12 -15.85 6.99 -11.46
CA ALA A 12 -15.36 8.34 -11.19
C ALA A 12 -16.15 9.06 -10.11
N GLU A 13 -17.50 9.06 -10.20
CA GLU A 13 -18.35 9.70 -9.20
C GLU A 13 -18.37 8.94 -7.88
N GLY A 14 -18.27 7.61 -7.90
CA GLY A 14 -18.09 6.77 -6.71
C GLY A 14 -16.81 7.13 -5.95
N GLY A 15 -15.70 7.25 -6.65
CA GLY A 15 -14.42 7.67 -6.05
C GLY A 15 -14.51 9.04 -5.38
N LYS A 16 -15.13 10.04 -6.03
CA LYS A 16 -15.36 11.38 -5.46
C LYS A 16 -16.22 11.33 -4.20
N GLU A 17 -17.35 10.62 -4.24
CA GLU A 17 -18.27 10.50 -3.11
C GLU A 17 -17.57 9.81 -1.92
N PHE A 18 -16.84 8.70 -2.17
CA PHE A 18 -16.12 8.00 -1.12
C PHE A 18 -15.01 8.85 -0.49
N LEU A 19 -14.24 9.60 -1.29
CA LEU A 19 -13.22 10.53 -0.76
C LEU A 19 -13.82 11.66 0.07
N SER A 20 -15.03 12.11 -0.28
CA SER A 20 -15.67 13.25 0.40
C SER A 20 -16.22 12.92 1.78
N CYS A 21 -16.73 11.69 1.99
CA CYS A 21 -17.46 11.35 3.23
C CYS A 21 -17.19 9.94 3.79
N GLY A 22 -16.27 9.18 3.17
CA GLY A 22 -15.98 7.80 3.53
C GLY A 22 -17.01 6.81 2.97
N PHE A 23 -16.61 5.52 2.91
CA PHE A 23 -17.48 4.47 2.38
C PHE A 23 -18.82 4.37 3.14
N GLU A 24 -18.80 4.37 4.48
CA GLU A 24 -20.04 4.17 5.26
C GLU A 24 -21.08 5.22 4.96
N LYS A 25 -20.70 6.50 4.96
CA LYS A 25 -21.61 7.65 4.79
C LYS A 25 -21.94 7.94 3.33
N ALA A 26 -21.22 7.36 2.38
CA ALA A 26 -21.42 7.60 0.95
C ALA A 26 -22.81 7.19 0.48
N SER A 27 -23.43 8.08 -0.30
CA SER A 27 -24.79 7.94 -0.80
C SER A 27 -24.83 7.45 -2.23
N LEU A 28 -25.44 6.27 -2.44
CA LEU A 28 -25.68 5.76 -3.79
C LEU A 28 -26.48 6.73 -4.66
N LYS A 29 -27.40 7.49 -4.05
CA LYS A 29 -28.20 8.52 -4.74
C LYS A 29 -27.30 9.64 -5.27
N ASN A 30 -26.31 10.09 -4.50
CA ASN A 30 -25.36 11.12 -4.92
C ASN A 30 -24.49 10.61 -6.07
N ILE A 31 -23.97 9.38 -5.97
CA ILE A 31 -23.20 8.73 -7.02
C ILE A 31 -24.00 8.67 -8.32
N CYS A 32 -25.25 8.18 -8.27
CA CYS A 32 -26.11 8.12 -9.45
C CYS A 32 -26.41 9.51 -10.03
N LYS A 33 -26.63 10.51 -9.18
CA LYS A 33 -26.85 11.90 -9.62
C LYS A 33 -25.61 12.46 -10.31
N GLY A 34 -24.42 12.28 -9.74
CA GLY A 34 -23.15 12.73 -10.32
C GLY A 34 -22.88 12.07 -11.67
N ALA A 35 -23.13 10.76 -11.78
CA ALA A 35 -22.97 10.01 -13.01
C ALA A 35 -24.12 10.22 -14.02
N ASN A 36 -25.12 11.06 -13.70
CA ASN A 36 -26.31 11.31 -14.52
C ASN A 36 -27.06 10.02 -14.96
N ILE A 37 -27.26 9.13 -14.00
CA ILE A 37 -27.95 7.84 -14.20
C ILE A 37 -29.04 7.61 -13.17
N THR A 38 -29.91 6.64 -13.46
CA THR A 38 -30.88 6.13 -12.47
C THR A 38 -30.24 5.05 -11.59
N THR A 39 -30.82 4.85 -10.40
CA THR A 39 -30.42 3.73 -9.51
C THR A 39 -30.55 2.37 -10.20
N GLY A 40 -31.57 2.19 -11.05
CA GLY A 40 -31.72 0.97 -11.86
C GLY A 40 -30.56 0.75 -12.85
N ALA A 41 -30.02 1.84 -13.43
CA ALA A 41 -28.86 1.76 -14.31
C ALA A 41 -27.57 1.42 -13.54
N PHE A 42 -27.45 1.88 -12.30
CA PHE A 42 -26.38 1.48 -11.39
C PHE A 42 -26.41 -0.04 -11.15
N TYR A 43 -27.55 -0.57 -10.70
CA TYR A 43 -27.66 -2.00 -10.34
C TYR A 43 -27.54 -2.98 -11.52
N ARG A 44 -27.56 -2.49 -12.76
CA ARG A 44 -27.19 -3.30 -13.94
C ARG A 44 -25.68 -3.54 -14.06
N ARG A 45 -24.84 -2.73 -13.37
CA ARG A 45 -23.37 -2.74 -13.48
C ARG A 45 -22.66 -3.13 -12.20
N PHE A 46 -23.24 -2.78 -11.07
CA PHE A 46 -22.69 -3.05 -9.73
C PHE A 46 -23.80 -3.59 -8.83
N LYS A 47 -23.56 -4.71 -8.15
CA LYS A 47 -24.55 -5.32 -7.24
C LYS A 47 -24.73 -4.49 -5.96
N SER A 48 -23.73 -3.70 -5.58
CA SER A 48 -23.75 -2.93 -4.34
C SER A 48 -22.73 -1.77 -4.37
N LYS A 49 -22.88 -0.83 -3.43
CA LYS A 49 -21.88 0.21 -3.13
C LYS A 49 -20.52 -0.40 -2.78
N LYS A 50 -20.52 -1.56 -2.10
CA LYS A 50 -19.32 -2.30 -1.73
C LYS A 50 -18.55 -2.82 -2.95
N GLU A 51 -19.26 -3.42 -3.92
CA GLU A 51 -18.65 -3.89 -5.17
C GLU A 51 -18.01 -2.74 -5.95
N LEU A 52 -18.69 -1.58 -6.02
CA LEU A 52 -18.12 -0.39 -6.63
C LEU A 52 -16.83 0.06 -5.92
N PHE A 53 -16.84 0.13 -4.58
CA PHE A 53 -15.64 0.51 -3.81
C PHE A 53 -14.49 -0.47 -4.07
N GLU A 54 -14.76 -1.76 -3.98
CA GLU A 54 -13.76 -2.81 -4.22
C GLU A 54 -13.17 -2.74 -5.63
N GLU A 55 -13.98 -2.42 -6.62
CA GLU A 55 -13.50 -2.25 -7.99
C GLU A 55 -12.60 -1.03 -8.15
N ILE A 56 -12.97 0.11 -7.55
CA ILE A 56 -12.17 1.34 -7.60
C ILE A 56 -10.77 1.10 -7.01
N VAL A 57 -10.69 0.43 -5.86
CA VAL A 57 -9.40 0.25 -5.15
C VAL A 57 -8.60 -0.97 -5.63
N SER A 58 -9.23 -1.91 -6.34
CA SER A 58 -8.62 -3.18 -6.78
C SER A 58 -7.31 -3.01 -7.56
N PRO A 59 -7.15 -2.07 -8.51
CA PRO A 59 -5.88 -1.88 -9.21
C PRO A 59 -4.73 -1.54 -8.26
N THR A 60 -4.97 -0.67 -7.29
CA THR A 60 -3.96 -0.25 -6.29
C THR A 60 -3.60 -1.40 -5.35
N VAL A 61 -4.61 -2.17 -4.88
CA VAL A 61 -4.39 -3.35 -4.04
C VAL A 61 -3.52 -4.39 -4.78
N LYS A 62 -3.88 -4.72 -6.03
CA LYS A 62 -3.11 -5.66 -6.84
C LYS A 62 -1.68 -5.18 -7.10
N ALA A 63 -1.51 -3.91 -7.46
CA ALA A 63 -0.19 -3.35 -7.70
C ALA A 63 0.70 -3.40 -6.44
N MET A 64 0.12 -3.17 -5.25
CA MET A 64 0.84 -3.30 -3.97
C MET A 64 1.22 -4.76 -3.68
N GLU A 65 0.28 -5.69 -3.87
CA GLU A 65 0.56 -7.12 -3.70
C GLU A 65 1.65 -7.63 -4.66
N GLU A 66 1.59 -7.21 -5.92
CA GLU A 66 2.59 -7.55 -6.93
C GLU A 66 3.96 -7.01 -6.54
N MET A 67 4.04 -5.73 -6.16
CA MET A 67 5.29 -5.12 -5.71
C MET A 67 5.91 -5.85 -4.52
N ILE A 68 5.10 -6.33 -3.55
CA ILE A 68 5.59 -7.11 -2.42
C ILE A 68 6.06 -8.51 -2.85
N LYS A 69 5.39 -9.12 -3.83
CA LYS A 69 5.69 -10.48 -4.32
C LYS A 69 6.89 -10.55 -5.26
N GLU A 70 7.16 -9.52 -6.04
CA GLU A 70 8.22 -9.48 -7.06
C GLU A 70 9.66 -9.44 -6.48
N ASN A 71 9.85 -9.92 -5.26
CA ASN A 71 11.10 -9.86 -4.51
C ASN A 71 12.19 -10.87 -4.94
N SER A 72 12.10 -11.44 -6.13
CA SER A 72 12.99 -12.54 -6.54
C SER A 72 14.36 -12.13 -7.11
N GLY A 73 14.75 -10.83 -7.06
CA GLY A 73 15.98 -10.34 -7.66
C GLY A 73 16.69 -9.22 -6.88
N LYS A 74 17.95 -8.97 -7.21
CA LYS A 74 18.72 -7.79 -6.77
C LYS A 74 17.99 -6.52 -7.24
N SER A 75 17.39 -5.77 -6.36
CA SER A 75 16.58 -4.55 -6.54
C SER A 75 15.09 -4.70 -6.18
N GLY A 76 14.68 -5.78 -5.55
CA GLY A 76 13.31 -5.94 -5.05
C GLY A 76 13.00 -4.99 -3.89
N LEU A 77 11.70 -4.76 -3.63
CA LEU A 77 11.24 -3.87 -2.56
C LEU A 77 11.89 -4.20 -1.20
N ILE A 78 11.94 -5.49 -0.82
CA ILE A 78 12.49 -5.90 0.48
C ILE A 78 13.99 -5.62 0.56
N GLU A 79 14.73 -5.83 -0.50
CA GLU A 79 16.16 -5.52 -0.54
C GLU A 79 16.39 -4.01 -0.36
N LYS A 80 15.64 -3.17 -1.08
CA LYS A 80 15.70 -1.71 -0.93
C LYS A 80 15.36 -1.26 0.50
N ILE A 81 14.33 -1.84 1.11
CA ILE A 81 13.98 -1.56 2.51
C ILE A 81 15.15 -1.92 3.43
N LEU A 82 15.66 -3.14 3.33
CA LEU A 82 16.68 -3.65 4.24
C LEU A 82 18.05 -2.96 4.11
N HIS A 83 18.35 -2.44 2.91
CA HIS A 83 19.58 -1.67 2.66
C HIS A 83 19.37 -0.14 2.75
N ASN A 84 18.24 0.31 3.30
CA ASN A 84 17.93 1.74 3.49
C ASN A 84 18.04 2.55 2.19
N SER A 85 17.63 1.95 1.08
CA SER A 85 17.73 2.50 -0.28
C SER A 85 16.38 2.61 -0.99
N LEU A 86 15.27 2.62 -0.21
CA LEU A 86 13.94 2.85 -0.76
C LEU A 86 13.86 4.26 -1.31
N ASP A 87 13.54 4.39 -2.60
CA ASP A 87 13.50 5.63 -3.33
C ASP A 87 12.10 5.97 -3.88
N TYR A 88 11.91 7.21 -4.28
CA TYR A 88 10.67 7.70 -4.86
C TYR A 88 10.27 6.92 -6.12
N ALA A 89 11.23 6.56 -6.99
CA ALA A 89 10.94 5.85 -8.23
C ALA A 89 10.27 4.47 -7.98
N THR A 90 10.61 3.82 -6.86
CA THR A 90 9.99 2.56 -6.45
C THR A 90 8.52 2.74 -6.06
N LEU A 91 8.16 3.86 -5.47
CA LEU A 91 6.84 4.14 -4.90
C LEU A 91 6.00 5.11 -5.74
N SER A 92 6.57 5.73 -6.79
CA SER A 92 5.93 6.81 -7.56
C SER A 92 4.51 6.47 -8.04
N LYS A 93 4.29 5.24 -8.53
CA LYS A 93 2.96 4.80 -8.97
C LYS A 93 1.86 4.86 -7.90
N PHE A 94 2.25 4.89 -6.61
CA PHE A 94 1.30 5.00 -5.49
C PHE A 94 1.16 6.44 -4.99
N TYR A 95 2.16 7.26 -5.19
CA TYR A 95 2.17 8.66 -4.76
C TYR A 95 1.65 9.60 -5.85
N ASP A 96 1.97 9.35 -7.13
CA ASP A 96 1.56 10.20 -8.27
C ASP A 96 0.04 10.18 -8.48
N ASP A 97 -0.60 9.02 -8.31
CA ASP A 97 -2.07 8.87 -8.28
C ASP A 97 -2.51 8.23 -6.97
N CYS A 98 -2.45 9.00 -5.91
CA CYS A 98 -2.75 8.52 -4.57
C CYS A 98 -4.25 8.44 -4.22
N HIS A 99 -5.19 8.76 -5.15
CA HIS A 99 -6.62 8.77 -4.86
C HIS A 99 -7.12 7.43 -4.31
N ASN A 100 -6.79 6.33 -4.98
CA ASN A 100 -7.22 5.00 -4.57
C ASN A 100 -6.53 4.55 -3.28
N LEU A 101 -5.25 4.93 -3.09
CA LEU A 101 -4.55 4.64 -1.84
C LEU A 101 -5.17 5.43 -0.67
N ARG A 102 -5.56 6.69 -0.88
CA ARG A 102 -6.31 7.48 0.12
C ARG A 102 -7.67 6.87 0.47
N LEU A 103 -8.37 6.30 -0.52
CA LEU A 103 -9.62 5.57 -0.24
C LEU A 103 -9.36 4.38 0.70
N LEU A 104 -8.29 3.63 0.48
CA LEU A 104 -7.90 2.50 1.32
C LEU A 104 -7.49 2.93 2.73
N LEU A 105 -6.78 4.06 2.86
CA LEU A 105 -6.25 4.54 4.14
C LEU A 105 -7.29 5.26 5.01
N ASN A 106 -8.14 6.09 4.38
CA ASN A 106 -8.97 7.06 5.11
C ASN A 106 -10.48 6.85 4.94
N CYS A 107 -10.92 6.03 3.98
CA CYS A 107 -12.32 5.97 3.57
C CYS A 107 -12.88 4.54 3.54
N SER A 108 -12.19 3.56 4.09
CA SER A 108 -12.50 2.12 3.95
C SER A 108 -13.31 1.54 5.10
N ASP A 109 -13.75 2.34 6.07
CA ASP A 109 -14.60 1.90 7.18
C ASP A 109 -15.86 1.17 6.66
N GLY A 110 -16.17 0.01 7.24
CA GLY A 110 -17.26 -0.84 6.77
C GLY A 110 -16.94 -1.72 5.55
N THR A 111 -15.70 -1.71 5.07
CA THR A 111 -15.20 -2.62 4.02
C THR A 111 -14.22 -3.64 4.57
N LYS A 112 -13.81 -4.62 3.75
CA LYS A 112 -12.72 -5.55 4.10
C LYS A 112 -11.33 -4.90 4.21
N TYR A 113 -11.20 -3.63 3.81
CA TYR A 113 -9.94 -2.88 3.79
C TYR A 113 -9.78 -1.93 4.99
N ILE A 114 -10.67 -2.01 5.99
CA ILE A 114 -10.61 -1.14 7.18
C ILE A 114 -9.22 -1.09 7.84
N ASP A 115 -8.53 -2.21 7.85
CA ASP A 115 -7.17 -2.34 8.41
C ASP A 115 -6.09 -2.48 7.32
N TYR A 116 -6.25 -1.78 6.17
CA TYR A 116 -5.35 -1.93 5.04
C TYR A 116 -3.86 -1.72 5.41
N PRO A 117 -3.45 -0.72 6.22
CA PRO A 117 -2.07 -0.58 6.66
C PRO A 117 -1.54 -1.81 7.39
N HIS A 118 -2.36 -2.42 8.24
CA HIS A 118 -2.00 -3.64 8.96
C HIS A 118 -1.86 -4.85 8.03
N MET A 119 -2.74 -4.98 7.04
CA MET A 119 -2.64 -6.01 6.01
C MET A 119 -1.32 -5.92 5.24
N ILE A 120 -0.92 -4.72 4.83
CA ILE A 120 0.37 -4.50 4.16
C ILE A 120 1.55 -4.80 5.08
N SER A 121 1.47 -4.41 6.34
CA SER A 121 2.51 -4.70 7.34
C SER A 121 2.69 -6.21 7.54
N GLN A 122 1.62 -7.00 7.54
CA GLN A 122 1.68 -8.45 7.64
C GLN A 122 2.35 -9.08 6.42
N GLU A 123 1.97 -8.66 5.21
CA GLU A 123 2.56 -9.20 3.98
C GLU A 123 4.05 -8.83 3.85
N LEU A 124 4.43 -7.60 4.19
CA LEU A 124 5.84 -7.18 4.20
C LEU A 124 6.64 -7.93 5.27
N THR A 125 6.09 -8.15 6.46
CA THR A 125 6.73 -8.95 7.52
C THR A 125 7.04 -10.36 7.02
N LYS A 126 6.05 -11.01 6.39
CA LYS A 126 6.19 -12.36 5.83
C LYS A 126 7.22 -12.41 4.70
N ALA A 127 7.16 -11.46 3.78
CA ALA A 127 8.10 -11.36 2.67
C ALA A 127 9.53 -11.12 3.17
N THR A 128 9.72 -10.20 4.12
CA THR A 128 11.01 -9.90 4.74
C THR A 128 11.58 -11.11 5.49
N LYS A 129 10.75 -11.80 6.28
CA LYS A 129 11.16 -13.03 6.97
C LYS A 129 11.64 -14.09 5.98
N ASN A 130 10.91 -14.34 4.91
CA ASN A 130 11.27 -15.31 3.89
C ASN A 130 12.58 -14.92 3.19
N TYR A 131 12.75 -13.64 2.86
CA TYR A 131 13.98 -13.12 2.27
C TYR A 131 15.18 -13.37 3.19
N ILE A 132 15.08 -13.04 4.48
CA ILE A 132 16.13 -13.26 5.47
C ILE A 132 16.47 -14.75 5.62
N ILE A 133 15.44 -15.62 5.72
CA ILE A 133 15.64 -17.06 5.83
C ILE A 133 16.38 -17.63 4.59
N ASN A 134 16.01 -17.17 3.38
CA ASN A 134 16.67 -17.59 2.15
C ASN A 134 18.14 -17.15 2.11
N LEU A 135 18.48 -15.97 2.65
CA LEU A 135 19.86 -15.47 2.67
C LEU A 135 20.70 -16.07 3.79
N LYS A 136 20.15 -16.24 4.98
CA LYS A 136 20.88 -16.56 6.21
C LYS A 136 20.54 -17.94 6.79
N GLY A 137 19.61 -18.68 6.18
CA GLY A 137 19.18 -20.01 6.63
C GLY A 137 18.30 -20.01 7.89
N LYS A 138 18.06 -18.85 8.51
CA LYS A 138 17.25 -18.70 9.72
C LYS A 138 16.68 -17.29 9.88
N SER A 139 15.63 -17.14 10.68
CA SER A 139 15.17 -15.83 11.15
C SER A 139 16.20 -15.21 12.10
N LEU A 140 16.37 -13.88 12.04
CA LEU A 140 17.36 -13.14 12.84
C LEU A 140 16.75 -12.53 14.09
N ILE A 141 15.43 -12.22 14.06
CA ILE A 141 14.67 -11.67 15.19
C ILE A 141 13.31 -12.37 15.30
N PRO A 142 12.64 -12.32 16.47
CA PRO A 142 11.31 -12.87 16.65
C PRO A 142 10.29 -12.26 15.67
N ASP A 143 9.35 -13.08 15.18
CA ASP A 143 8.32 -12.65 14.21
C ASP A 143 7.50 -11.45 14.71
N LYS A 144 7.16 -11.42 16.01
CA LYS A 144 6.41 -10.30 16.61
C LYS A 144 7.20 -9.00 16.61
N GLU A 145 8.50 -9.07 16.83
CA GLU A 145 9.39 -7.91 16.83
C GLU A 145 9.56 -7.37 15.39
N LEU A 146 9.80 -8.25 14.41
CA LEU A 146 9.85 -7.88 13.00
C LEU A 146 8.53 -7.22 12.56
N HIS A 147 7.40 -7.80 12.94
CA HIS A 147 6.08 -7.24 12.61
C HIS A 147 5.88 -5.85 13.21
N MET A 148 6.29 -5.63 14.45
CA MET A 148 6.18 -4.32 15.11
C MET A 148 7.00 -3.24 14.38
N PHE A 149 8.24 -3.53 14.02
CA PHE A 149 9.07 -2.60 13.24
C PHE A 149 8.50 -2.36 11.85
N MET A 150 8.03 -3.42 11.18
CA MET A 150 7.43 -3.29 9.84
C MET A 150 6.13 -2.48 9.89
N SER A 151 5.31 -2.62 10.94
CA SER A 151 4.09 -1.82 11.11
C SER A 151 4.40 -0.34 11.30
N ALA A 152 5.42 0.00 12.08
CA ALA A 152 5.86 1.38 12.26
C ALA A 152 6.40 1.97 10.94
N TYR A 153 7.16 1.18 10.18
CA TYR A 153 7.70 1.57 8.89
C TYR A 153 6.60 1.84 7.85
N VAL A 154 5.64 0.93 7.71
CA VAL A 154 4.50 1.07 6.79
C VAL A 154 3.62 2.25 7.15
N SER A 155 3.34 2.44 8.46
CA SER A 155 2.57 3.59 8.93
C SER A 155 3.24 4.90 8.55
N ALA A 156 4.56 5.01 8.74
CA ALA A 156 5.30 6.19 8.36
C ALA A 156 5.23 6.45 6.84
N LEU A 157 5.39 5.42 5.99
CA LEU A 157 5.28 5.59 4.53
C LEU A 157 3.89 6.08 4.11
N PHE A 158 2.82 5.61 4.76
CA PHE A 158 1.46 6.03 4.41
C PHE A 158 1.10 7.43 4.87
N GLU A 159 1.77 7.97 5.89
CA GLU A 159 1.57 9.36 6.34
C GLU A 159 1.84 10.38 5.21
N ALA A 160 2.81 10.13 4.34
CA ALA A 160 3.06 11.01 3.19
C ALA A 160 1.86 11.09 2.23
N VAL A 161 1.11 9.99 2.07
CA VAL A 161 -0.12 9.94 1.27
C VAL A 161 -1.26 10.66 1.98
N VAL A 162 -1.43 10.40 3.29
CA VAL A 162 -2.49 11.00 4.13
C VAL A 162 -2.36 12.52 4.13
N HIS A 163 -1.13 13.02 4.29
CA HIS A 163 -0.82 14.46 4.36
C HIS A 163 -0.59 15.13 3.00
N SER A 164 -0.74 14.40 1.89
CA SER A 164 -0.63 14.97 0.53
C SER A 164 0.71 15.63 0.24
N TYR A 165 1.80 14.98 0.63
CA TYR A 165 3.14 15.47 0.35
C TYR A 165 3.35 15.63 -1.16
N THR A 166 4.08 16.68 -1.53
CA THR A 166 4.60 16.86 -2.89
C THR A 166 5.72 15.85 -3.18
N GLU A 167 6.10 15.69 -4.45
CA GLU A 167 7.19 14.80 -4.85
C GLU A 167 8.50 15.10 -4.09
N ASP A 168 8.87 16.38 -3.96
CA ASP A 168 10.11 16.78 -3.26
C ASP A 168 10.01 16.51 -1.75
N GLU A 169 8.85 16.72 -1.14
CA GLU A 169 8.61 16.37 0.26
C GLU A 169 8.70 14.87 0.48
N ILE A 170 8.17 14.04 -0.44
CA ILE A 170 8.26 12.59 -0.37
C ILE A 170 9.71 12.12 -0.49
N LYS A 171 10.50 12.68 -1.41
CA LYS A 171 11.94 12.35 -1.56
C LYS A 171 12.70 12.62 -0.26
N ASN A 172 12.55 13.82 0.31
CA ASN A 172 13.19 14.19 1.57
C ASN A 172 12.73 13.31 2.74
N PHE A 173 11.46 12.95 2.74
CA PHE A 173 10.87 12.08 3.75
C PHE A 173 11.41 10.65 3.65
N LEU A 174 11.56 10.09 2.44
CA LEU A 174 12.17 8.77 2.23
C LEU A 174 13.62 8.74 2.69
N ASP A 175 14.41 9.78 2.43
CA ASP A 175 15.76 9.89 2.95
C ASP A 175 15.78 9.88 4.49
N SER A 176 14.83 10.59 5.11
CA SER A 176 14.69 10.62 6.56
C SER A 176 14.30 9.24 7.14
N ILE A 177 13.35 8.54 6.49
CA ILE A 177 12.94 7.20 6.89
C ILE A 177 14.07 6.18 6.73
N ASN A 178 14.80 6.23 5.62
CA ASN A 178 15.95 5.36 5.37
C ASN A 178 17.03 5.55 6.44
N ASN A 179 17.23 6.78 6.92
CA ASN A 179 18.17 7.06 8.01
C ASN A 179 17.63 6.63 9.39
N PHE A 180 16.33 6.79 9.63
CA PHE A 180 15.70 6.48 10.92
C PHE A 180 15.61 4.97 11.17
N PHE A 181 15.12 4.21 10.18
CA PHE A 181 15.01 2.76 10.26
C PHE A 181 16.33 2.12 9.85
N ASN A 182 17.25 1.98 10.78
CA ASN A 182 18.49 1.24 10.55
C ASN A 182 18.22 -0.27 10.55
N TRP A 183 17.74 -0.81 9.43
CA TRP A 183 17.40 -2.22 9.28
C TRP A 183 18.59 -3.15 9.50
N GLU A 184 19.80 -2.76 9.09
CA GLU A 184 21.02 -3.54 9.35
C GLU A 184 21.27 -3.69 10.86
N GLY A 185 21.09 -2.60 11.62
CA GLY A 185 21.20 -2.61 13.08
C GLY A 185 20.06 -3.37 13.74
N ILE A 186 18.80 -3.15 13.32
CA ILE A 186 17.60 -3.84 13.84
C ILE A 186 17.75 -5.34 13.65
N LEU A 187 18.16 -5.80 12.47
CA LEU A 187 18.29 -7.21 12.13
C LEU A 187 19.64 -7.80 12.52
N LYS A 188 20.56 -6.99 13.04
CA LYS A 188 21.92 -7.41 13.42
C LYS A 188 22.69 -8.06 12.26
N LEU A 189 22.48 -7.56 11.03
CA LEU A 189 23.06 -8.13 9.81
C LEU A 189 24.60 -8.05 9.83
N ASN A 190 25.16 -6.94 10.33
CA ASN A 190 26.62 -6.71 10.33
C ASN A 190 27.42 -7.54 11.34
N LYS A 191 26.78 -8.07 12.41
CA LYS A 191 27.52 -8.89 13.41
C LYS A 191 27.88 -10.30 12.90
N MET A 192 27.45 -10.70 11.72
CA MET A 192 27.71 -12.02 11.17
C MET A 192 28.81 -12.04 10.09
N GLU A 193 29.14 -10.90 9.46
CA GLU A 193 30.21 -10.84 8.45
C GLU A 193 31.62 -10.88 9.07
N GLU A 194 31.79 -10.37 10.29
CA GLU A 194 33.07 -10.45 11.01
C GLU A 194 33.50 -11.87 11.38
N LYS A 195 32.57 -12.84 11.43
CA LYS A 195 32.88 -14.22 11.74
C LYS A 195 33.36 -15.06 10.55
N TRP A 196 33.18 -14.59 9.31
CA TRP A 196 33.56 -15.35 8.09
C TRP A 196 34.88 -14.90 7.47
N ASN A 197 35.45 -13.78 7.92
CA ASN A 197 36.79 -13.33 7.48
C ASN A 197 37.93 -13.86 8.32
N LEU A 198 37.71 -14.86 9.18
CA LEU A 198 38.72 -15.46 10.07
C LEU A 198 39.00 -16.93 9.75
N TYR A 199 38.64 -17.42 8.54
CA TYR A 199 39.08 -18.73 8.06
C TYR A 199 39.52 -18.70 6.60
#